data_1e58fedeae6df7a5be1103abcf5e3fce
#
_entry.id   1e58fedeae6df7a5be1103abcf5e3fce
#
_cell.length_a   1.000
_cell.length_b   1.000
_cell.length_c   1.000
_cell.angle_alpha   90.00
_cell.angle_beta   90.00
_cell.angle_gamma   90.00
#
_symmetry.space_group_name_H-M   'P 1'
#
loop_
_entity.id
_entity.type
_entity.pdbx_description
1 polymer ?
#
loop_
_entity_poly.entity_id
_entity_poly.type
_entity_poly.pdbx_seq_one_letter_code
_entity_poly.pdbx_strand_id
1 'polypeptide(L)'
;MTRLTGISGRRAAKAFERAGFQAGKALGGHIAIKKPGFPLFVIPLQRELSPFLLRAQIQRAGLKEKEFQELLPRLVLGNLLVIG
;
A
#
# COMPACT_ATOMS: atom_id res chain seq x y z
N MET A 1 6.66 5.47 -16.48
CA MET A 1 5.83 6.22 -15.55
C MET A 1 5.05 5.27 -14.66
N THR A 2 5.05 5.52 -13.38
CA THR A 2 4.43 4.64 -12.40
C THR A 2 2.94 4.93 -12.28
N ARG A 3 2.12 3.89 -12.35
CA ARG A 3 0.67 4.03 -12.20
C ARG A 3 0.25 3.72 -10.78
N LEU A 4 -0.52 4.63 -10.20
CA LEU A 4 -1.07 4.45 -8.86
C LEU A 4 -2.60 4.34 -8.91
N THR A 5 -3.12 3.68 -9.93
CA THR A 5 -4.55 3.47 -10.10
C THR A 5 -4.92 2.01 -9.85
N GLY A 6 -6.17 1.78 -9.46
CA GLY A 6 -6.65 0.42 -9.24
C GLY A 6 -6.06 -0.27 -8.02
N ILE A 7 -5.59 0.50 -7.04
CA ILE A 7 -4.94 -0.06 -5.86
C ILE A 7 -5.89 0.09 -4.68
N SER A 8 -6.27 -1.05 -4.08
CA SER A 8 -7.12 -1.05 -2.90
C SER A 8 -6.32 -0.70 -1.65
N GLY A 9 -7.04 -0.29 -0.60
CA GLY A 9 -6.41 -0.02 0.68
C GLY A 9 -5.68 -1.23 1.24
N ARG A 10 -6.25 -2.42 1.08
CA ARG A 10 -5.61 -3.64 1.59
C ARG A 10 -4.33 -3.96 0.84
N ARG A 11 -4.33 -3.80 -0.47
CA ARG A 11 -3.12 -4.03 -1.26
C ARG A 11 -2.03 -3.02 -0.90
N ALA A 12 -2.42 -1.76 -0.72
CA ALA A 12 -1.47 -0.73 -0.31
C ALA A 12 -0.87 -1.04 1.06
N ALA A 13 -1.72 -1.45 2.01
CA ALA A 13 -1.24 -1.81 3.35
C ALA A 13 -0.23 -2.96 3.27
N LYS A 14 -0.50 -3.96 2.43
CA LYS A 14 0.42 -5.08 2.27
C LYS A 14 1.76 -4.62 1.68
N ALA A 15 1.74 -3.69 0.74
CA ALA A 15 2.98 -3.15 0.18
C ALA A 15 3.80 -2.44 1.26
N PHE A 16 3.15 -1.65 2.11
CA PHE A 16 3.85 -0.99 3.20
C PHE A 16 4.40 -1.97 4.22
N GLU A 17 3.66 -3.05 4.50
CA GLU A 17 4.18 -4.10 5.37
C GLU A 17 5.47 -4.70 4.80
N ARG A 18 5.49 -4.94 3.50
CA ARG A 18 6.68 -5.48 2.83
C ARG A 18 7.84 -4.48 2.83
N ALA A 19 7.54 -3.20 3.02
CA ALA A 19 8.56 -2.17 3.18
C ALA A 19 9.02 -2.03 4.63
N GLY A 20 8.54 -2.88 5.53
CA GLY A 20 8.96 -2.87 6.92
C GLY A 20 8.04 -2.14 7.86
N PHE A 21 6.89 -1.69 7.39
CA PHE A 21 5.92 -1.01 8.26
C PHE A 21 5.01 -2.02 8.92
N GLN A 22 4.47 -1.63 10.05
CA GLN A 22 3.50 -2.44 10.78
C GLN A 22 2.11 -1.92 10.49
N ALA A 23 1.22 -2.83 10.06
CA ALA A 23 -0.18 -2.50 9.83
C ALA A 23 -0.98 -2.92 11.05
N GLY A 24 -1.74 -1.99 11.59
CA GLY A 24 -2.62 -2.27 12.71
C GLY A 24 -3.90 -2.94 12.26
N LYS A 25 -4.80 -3.19 13.21
CA LYS A 25 -6.11 -3.74 12.91
C LYS A 25 -6.95 -2.71 12.17
N ALA A 26 -7.83 -3.19 11.31
CA ALA A 26 -8.77 -2.33 10.63
C ALA A 26 -9.81 -1.83 11.64
N LEU A 27 -9.90 -0.52 11.80
CA LEU A 27 -10.84 0.12 12.68
C LEU A 27 -11.59 1.21 11.92
N GLY A 28 -12.91 1.12 11.91
CA GLY A 28 -13.73 2.13 11.24
C GLY A 28 -13.41 2.31 9.76
N GLY A 29 -13.00 1.23 9.10
CA GLY A 29 -12.66 1.28 7.68
C GLY A 29 -11.29 1.86 7.38
N HIS A 30 -10.39 1.90 8.37
CA HIS A 30 -9.03 2.43 8.20
C HIS A 30 -8.01 1.49 8.83
N ILE A 31 -6.80 1.49 8.27
CA ILE A 31 -5.67 0.75 8.83
C ILE A 31 -4.57 1.74 9.13
N ALA A 32 -4.06 1.72 10.36
CA ALA A 32 -2.92 2.55 10.74
C ALA A 32 -1.62 1.86 10.30
N ILE A 33 -0.73 2.64 9.73
CA ILE A 33 0.58 2.16 9.25
C ILE A 33 1.66 2.92 10.03
N LYS A 34 2.56 2.19 10.64
CA LYS A 34 3.59 2.81 11.47
C LYS A 34 4.93 2.11 11.36
N LYS A 35 5.98 2.88 11.56
CA LYS A 35 7.34 2.38 11.60
C LYS A 35 8.18 3.36 12.42
N PRO A 36 9.06 2.88 13.31
CA PRO A 36 9.92 3.79 14.08
C PRO A 36 10.70 4.72 13.16
N GLY A 37 10.71 6.00 13.50
CA GLY A 37 11.40 7.01 12.72
C GLY A 37 10.60 7.60 11.56
N PHE A 38 9.35 7.17 11.38
CA PHE A 38 8.49 7.66 10.30
C PHE A 38 7.18 8.17 10.87
N PRO A 39 6.56 9.16 10.20
CA PRO A 39 5.24 9.62 10.66
C PRO A 39 4.20 8.51 10.48
N LEU A 40 3.32 8.40 11.46
CA LEU A 40 2.18 7.48 11.36
C LEU A 40 1.21 7.99 10.32
N PHE A 41 0.66 7.10 9.53
CA PHE A 41 -0.40 7.47 8.60
C PHE A 41 -1.45 6.37 8.53
N VAL A 42 -2.60 6.71 7.95
CA VAL A 42 -3.76 5.83 7.92
C VAL A 42 -4.18 5.58 6.48
N ILE A 43 -4.54 4.33 6.18
CA ILE A 43 -5.01 3.95 4.85
C ILE A 43 -6.49 3.62 4.93
N PRO A 44 -7.35 4.29 4.17
CA PRO A 44 -8.76 3.90 4.11
C PRO A 44 -8.93 2.57 3.36
N LEU A 45 -9.84 1.74 3.86
CA LEU A 45 -10.13 0.44 3.27
C LEU A 45 -11.12 0.60 2.12
N GLN A 46 -10.69 1.24 1.06
CA GLN A 46 -11.47 1.44 -0.13
C GLN A 46 -11.01 0.50 -1.23
N ARG A 47 -11.90 0.24 -2.17
CA ARG A 47 -11.57 -0.61 -3.31
C ARG A 47 -10.47 -0.01 -4.17
N GLU A 48 -10.49 1.30 -4.28
CA GLU A 48 -9.50 2.01 -5.06
C GLU A 48 -9.14 3.30 -4.35
N LEU A 49 -7.87 3.43 -4.01
CA LEU A 49 -7.37 4.63 -3.36
C LEU A 49 -7.08 5.72 -4.38
N SER A 50 -7.27 6.96 -3.97
CA SER A 50 -6.89 8.11 -4.78
C SER A 50 -5.37 8.08 -5.01
N PRO A 51 -4.92 8.29 -6.25
CA PRO A 51 -3.47 8.41 -6.50
C PRO A 51 -2.81 9.54 -5.71
N PHE A 52 -3.55 10.63 -5.45
CA PHE A 52 -3.03 11.71 -4.59
C PHE A 52 -2.73 11.23 -3.19
N LEU A 53 -3.67 10.49 -2.61
CA LEU A 53 -3.50 9.95 -1.27
C LEU A 53 -2.30 9.00 -1.24
N LEU A 54 -2.24 8.07 -2.18
CA LEU A 54 -1.15 7.11 -2.25
C LEU A 54 0.20 7.80 -2.39
N ARG A 55 0.28 8.78 -3.27
CA ARG A 55 1.54 9.49 -3.50
C ARG A 55 2.04 10.15 -2.22
N ALA A 56 1.14 10.79 -1.48
CA ALA A 56 1.50 11.41 -0.22
C ALA A 56 1.98 10.38 0.80
N GLN A 57 1.30 9.24 0.87
CA GLN A 57 1.67 8.19 1.82
C GLN A 57 2.98 7.52 1.45
N ILE A 58 3.23 7.30 0.18
CA ILE A 58 4.50 6.74 -0.30
C ILE A 58 5.64 7.67 0.10
N GLN A 59 5.45 8.98 -0.04
CA GLN A 59 6.46 9.95 0.38
C GLN A 59 6.70 9.89 1.88
N ARG A 60 5.63 9.81 2.68
CA ARG A 60 5.77 9.71 4.14
C ARG A 60 6.53 8.46 4.54
N ALA A 61 6.38 7.39 3.76
CA ALA A 61 7.08 6.14 4.02
C ALA A 61 8.52 6.16 3.54
N GLY A 62 8.96 7.24 2.92
CA GLY A 62 10.32 7.35 2.40
C GLY A 62 10.60 6.46 1.21
N LEU A 63 9.55 6.06 0.50
CA LEU A 63 9.68 5.19 -0.66
C LEU A 63 9.55 5.98 -1.95
N LYS A 64 10.12 5.41 -3.01
CA LYS A 64 9.83 5.87 -4.36
C LYS A 64 8.60 5.15 -4.88
N GLU A 65 7.89 5.78 -5.80
CA GLU A 65 6.68 5.16 -6.37
C GLU A 65 6.99 3.81 -7.01
N LYS A 66 8.11 3.71 -7.68
CA LYS A 66 8.52 2.46 -8.30
C LYS A 66 8.74 1.36 -7.27
N GLU A 67 9.37 1.70 -6.14
CA GLU A 67 9.58 0.73 -5.06
C GLU A 67 8.25 0.24 -4.51
N PHE A 68 7.33 1.16 -4.29
CA PHE A 68 6.01 0.80 -3.79
C PHE A 68 5.29 -0.14 -4.76
N GLN A 69 5.34 0.16 -6.04
CA GLN A 69 4.72 -0.69 -7.07
C GLN A 69 5.27 -2.11 -7.03
N GLU A 70 6.57 -2.24 -6.86
CA GLU A 70 7.22 -3.55 -6.81
C GLU A 70 6.83 -4.34 -5.58
N LEU A 71 6.40 -3.65 -4.52
CA LEU A 71 5.99 -4.31 -3.28
C LEU A 71 4.52 -4.68 -3.25
N LEU A 72 3.74 -4.23 -4.22
CA LEU A 72 2.32 -4.57 -4.27
C LEU A 72 2.13 -6.07 -4.51
N PRO A 73 1.13 -6.68 -3.82
CA PRO A 73 0.81 -8.08 -4.10
C PRO A 73 0.38 -8.26 -5.54
N ARG A 74 0.79 -9.35 -6.15
CA ARG A 74 0.41 -9.64 -7.51
C ARG A 74 -0.98 -10.23 -7.55
N LEU A 75 -1.66 -9.99 -8.67
CA LEU A 75 -2.98 -10.54 -8.89
C LEU A 75 -2.84 -11.98 -9.38
N VAL A 76 -3.77 -12.82 -8.93
CA VAL A 76 -3.89 -14.19 -9.42
C VAL A 76 -5.03 -14.21 -10.42
N LEU A 77 -4.76 -14.68 -11.63
CA LEU A 77 -5.75 -14.77 -12.70
C LEU A 77 -6.14 -16.23 -12.89
N GLY A 78 -7.34 -16.57 -12.42
CA GLY A 78 -7.81 -17.94 -12.49
C GLY A 78 -6.88 -18.87 -11.74
N ASN A 79 -6.50 -19.97 -12.39
CA ASN A 79 -5.55 -20.93 -11.82
C ASN A 79 -4.11 -20.60 -12.13
N LEU A 80 -3.87 -19.50 -12.82
CA LEU A 80 -2.53 -19.12 -13.18
C LEU A 80 -1.92 -18.33 -12.05
N LEU A 81 -0.83 -18.85 -11.53
CA LEU A 81 -0.07 -18.16 -10.53
C LEU A 81 0.90 -17.24 -11.23
N VAL A 82 0.73 -15.96 -11.03
CA VAL A 82 1.66 -15.00 -11.59
C VAL A 82 2.84 -14.94 -10.65
N ILE A 83 3.92 -15.56 -11.06
CA ILE A 83 5.15 -15.56 -10.31
C ILE A 83 6.01 -14.45 -10.88
N GLY A 84 6.36 -13.52 -10.04
CA GLY A 84 7.16 -12.46 -10.58
C GLY A 84 8.27 -12.13 -9.71
#